data_fa7920ada1d4fe9cc085c568b430ae3f
#
_entry.id   fa7920ada1d4fe9cc085c568b430ae3f
#
_cell.length_a   1.000
_cell.length_b   1.000
_cell.length_c   1.000
_cell.angle_alpha   90.00
_cell.angle_beta   90.00
_cell.angle_gamma   90.00
#
_symmetry.space_group_name_H-M   'P 1'
#
loop_
_entity.id
_entity.type
_entity.pdbx_description
1 polymer ?
#
loop_
_entity_poly.entity_id
_entity_poly.type
_entity_poly.pdbx_seq_one_letter_code
_entity_poly.pdbx_strand_id
1 'polypeptide(L)'
;LFSKGRQISVSSALCDKTETRSILESYYSGCFFPVNVFASLGHLEVQNFEEMRLTLEGKIDVQFINLEHPGGAVGYSFVSGGKKIVILLDNEFQDFQQDELAKFCKDSDLLIWDGMFTKEELKTKTGWGHSSIDQAVDFTEMFNVRKTLICHHAPYRSDADIDELKSKLSSNRIEFGYEAMSFSV
;
A
#
# COMPACT_ATOMS: atom_id res chain seq x y z
N LEU A 1 17.40 -3.76 9.08
CA LEU A 1 17.70 -2.41 9.61
C LEU A 1 19.11 -2.35 10.28
N PHE A 2 19.49 -3.32 11.11
CA PHE A 2 20.74 -3.29 11.88
C PHE A 2 21.94 -3.95 11.18
N SER A 3 21.86 -4.29 9.91
CA SER A 3 22.97 -4.88 9.16
C SER A 3 23.98 -3.81 8.74
N LYS A 4 25.25 -3.96 9.15
CA LYS A 4 26.34 -3.06 8.73
C LYS A 4 26.46 -3.02 7.21
N GLY A 5 26.63 -1.81 6.65
CA GLY A 5 26.86 -1.60 5.22
C GLY A 5 25.62 -1.51 4.33
N ARG A 6 24.41 -1.64 4.86
CA ARG A 6 23.18 -1.36 4.10
C ARG A 6 22.89 0.13 4.08
N GLN A 7 22.68 0.66 2.91
CA GLN A 7 22.09 2.00 2.71
C GLN A 7 20.57 1.85 2.56
N ILE A 8 19.83 2.65 3.29
CA ILE A 8 18.36 2.69 3.24
C ILE A 8 17.98 4.13 2.96
N SER A 9 17.27 4.34 1.88
CA SER A 9 16.64 5.63 1.57
C SER A 9 15.14 5.53 1.84
N VAL A 10 14.59 6.54 2.51
CA VAL A 10 13.17 6.67 2.80
C VAL A 10 12.66 7.95 2.19
N SER A 11 11.51 7.88 1.54
CA SER A 11 10.81 9.06 1.03
C SER A 11 9.30 8.88 1.14
N SER A 12 8.57 9.98 1.11
CA SER A 12 7.12 10.00 1.08
C SER A 12 6.67 10.91 -0.05
N ALA A 13 5.61 10.52 -0.78
CA ALA A 13 4.94 11.40 -1.72
C ALA A 13 3.88 12.28 -1.02
N LEU A 14 3.50 11.94 0.21
CA LEU A 14 2.55 12.71 1.03
C LEU A 14 3.20 13.89 1.78
N CYS A 15 4.44 13.69 2.23
CA CYS A 15 5.18 14.62 3.07
C CYS A 15 6.53 14.96 2.44
N ASP A 16 7.02 16.18 2.67
CA ASP A 16 8.37 16.55 2.27
C ASP A 16 9.45 15.82 3.11
N LYS A 17 10.71 15.97 2.71
CA LYS A 17 11.87 15.37 3.37
C LYS A 17 11.96 15.72 4.86
N THR A 18 11.70 16.99 5.21
CA THR A 18 11.81 17.49 6.59
C THR A 18 10.73 16.92 7.46
N GLU A 19 9.50 16.92 6.98
CA GLU A 19 8.34 16.37 7.68
C GLU A 19 8.46 14.85 7.82
N THR A 20 8.80 14.13 6.74
CA THR A 20 9.05 12.68 6.76
C THR A 20 10.11 12.32 7.81
N ARG A 21 11.21 13.09 7.87
CA ARG A 21 12.25 12.87 8.87
C ARG A 21 11.73 13.11 10.29
N SER A 22 11.01 14.18 10.51
CA SER A 22 10.44 14.53 11.82
C SER A 22 9.49 13.45 12.33
N ILE A 23 8.63 12.91 11.46
CA ILE A 23 7.72 11.81 11.78
C ILE A 23 8.52 10.57 12.19
N LEU A 24 9.49 10.16 11.39
CA LEU A 24 10.33 9.00 11.71
C LEU A 24 11.10 9.18 13.01
N GLU A 25 11.66 10.37 13.27
CA GLU A 25 12.37 10.67 14.52
C GLU A 25 11.44 10.58 15.73
N SER A 26 10.19 11.04 15.62
CA SER A 26 9.23 10.96 16.72
C SER A 26 8.83 9.54 17.09
N TYR A 27 8.74 8.63 16.12
CA TYR A 27 8.37 7.22 16.38
C TYR A 27 9.58 6.35 16.73
N TYR A 28 10.75 6.62 16.14
CA TYR A 28 11.93 5.76 16.26
C TYR A 28 13.05 6.40 17.09
N SER A 29 12.70 7.17 18.11
CA SER A 29 13.65 7.71 19.11
C SER A 29 12.94 8.00 20.44
N GLY A 30 13.70 8.37 21.44
CA GLY A 30 13.19 8.80 22.75
C GLY A 30 12.43 7.71 23.49
N CYS A 31 11.25 8.04 24.03
CA CYS A 31 10.48 7.14 24.88
C CYS A 31 9.78 5.99 24.12
N PHE A 32 9.58 6.12 22.82
CA PHE A 32 8.92 5.08 22.02
C PHE A 32 9.89 4.03 21.49
N PHE A 33 11.16 4.38 21.32
CA PHE A 33 12.16 3.47 20.80
C PHE A 33 13.51 3.67 21.49
N PRO A 34 14.11 2.60 22.04
CA PRO A 34 15.30 2.73 22.90
C PRO A 34 16.58 3.17 22.14
N VAL A 35 16.56 3.12 20.84
CA VAL A 35 17.72 3.43 19.98
C VAL A 35 17.30 4.50 18.98
N ASN A 36 18.09 5.57 18.89
CA ASN A 36 17.88 6.54 17.82
C ASN A 36 18.31 5.92 16.48
N VAL A 37 17.31 5.69 15.61
CA VAL A 37 17.50 4.99 14.33
C VAL A 37 18.47 5.73 13.42
N PHE A 38 18.39 7.07 13.38
CA PHE A 38 19.28 7.89 12.54
C PHE A 38 20.73 7.92 13.04
N ALA A 39 20.92 7.90 14.36
CA ALA A 39 22.25 7.87 14.97
C ALA A 39 22.90 6.48 14.91
N SER A 40 22.09 5.43 14.98
CA SER A 40 22.57 4.04 15.14
C SER A 40 22.79 3.31 13.82
N LEU A 41 22.01 3.65 12.78
CA LEU A 41 22.04 2.94 11.50
C LEU A 41 22.98 3.56 10.48
N GLY A 42 23.60 4.69 10.76
CA GLY A 42 24.66 5.35 9.97
C GLY A 42 24.42 5.53 8.46
N HIS A 43 23.41 4.85 7.91
CA HIS A 43 23.11 4.76 6.50
C HIS A 43 21.61 4.93 6.18
N LEU A 44 20.81 5.48 7.12
CA LEU A 44 19.43 5.85 6.86
C LEU A 44 19.38 7.30 6.37
N GLU A 45 18.95 7.50 5.14
CA GLU A 45 18.77 8.79 4.51
C GLU A 45 17.31 9.06 4.20
N VAL A 46 16.81 10.23 4.53
CA VAL A 46 15.50 10.70 4.08
C VAL A 46 15.69 11.59 2.88
N GLN A 47 14.98 11.31 1.79
CA GLN A 47 15.05 12.05 0.53
C GLN A 47 13.67 12.60 0.17
N ASN A 48 13.62 13.63 -0.66
CA ASN A 48 12.38 14.03 -1.32
C ASN A 48 11.94 12.95 -2.30
N PHE A 49 10.63 12.78 -2.49
CA PHE A 49 10.10 11.74 -3.36
C PHE A 49 10.62 11.86 -4.80
N GLU A 50 10.65 13.08 -5.37
CA GLU A 50 11.14 13.30 -6.72
C GLU A 50 12.64 12.99 -6.87
N GLU A 51 13.46 13.33 -5.86
CA GLU A 51 14.88 12.99 -5.84
C GLU A 51 15.07 11.47 -5.85
N MET A 52 14.32 10.76 -5.01
CA MET A 52 14.35 9.29 -4.96
C MET A 52 13.89 8.68 -6.30
N ARG A 53 12.81 9.20 -6.87
CA ARG A 53 12.27 8.72 -8.15
C ARG A 53 13.31 8.84 -9.27
N LEU A 54 14.06 9.94 -9.33
CA LEU A 54 15.14 10.13 -10.29
C LEU A 54 16.28 9.11 -10.12
N THR A 55 16.58 8.66 -8.90
CA THR A 55 17.61 7.63 -8.67
C THR A 55 17.21 6.26 -9.22
N LEU A 56 15.91 6.03 -9.44
CA LEU A 56 15.34 4.80 -9.96
C LEU A 56 15.12 4.83 -11.48
N GLU A 57 15.31 6.01 -12.10
CA GLU A 57 15.08 6.21 -13.53
C GLU A 57 15.84 5.18 -14.39
N GLY A 58 15.14 4.64 -15.38
CA GLY A 58 15.66 3.57 -16.24
C GLY A 58 15.64 2.16 -15.63
N LYS A 59 15.32 2.02 -14.34
CA LYS A 59 15.16 0.72 -13.66
C LYS A 59 13.73 0.47 -13.23
N ILE A 60 13.16 1.42 -12.52
CA ILE A 60 11.79 1.35 -12.02
C ILE A 60 11.17 2.72 -12.22
N ASP A 61 10.04 2.80 -12.92
CA ASP A 61 9.19 3.99 -12.93
C ASP A 61 8.25 3.92 -11.73
N VAL A 62 8.26 4.97 -10.90
CA VAL A 62 7.43 5.08 -9.70
C VAL A 62 6.51 6.28 -9.84
N GLN A 63 5.21 6.05 -9.68
CA GLN A 63 4.19 7.09 -9.66
C GLN A 63 3.36 6.97 -8.39
N PHE A 64 2.65 8.03 -8.03
CA PHE A 64 1.76 8.03 -6.88
C PHE A 64 0.41 8.68 -7.21
N ILE A 65 -0.57 8.39 -6.39
CA ILE A 65 -1.92 8.96 -6.42
C ILE A 65 -2.39 9.20 -4.99
N ASN A 66 -3.10 10.30 -4.75
CA ASN A 66 -3.70 10.57 -3.45
C ASN A 66 -4.88 9.62 -3.20
N LEU A 67 -5.02 9.17 -1.98
CA LEU A 67 -6.07 8.27 -1.51
C LEU A 67 -6.92 8.94 -0.42
N GLU A 68 -8.13 8.44 -0.25
CA GLU A 68 -9.06 8.92 0.77
C GLU A 68 -8.80 8.18 2.09
N HIS A 69 -8.18 8.88 3.02
CA HIS A 69 -7.91 8.38 4.36
C HIS A 69 -7.82 9.54 5.36
N PRO A 70 -8.32 9.40 6.60
CA PRO A 70 -8.10 10.41 7.65
C PRO A 70 -6.62 10.69 7.88
N GLY A 71 -6.22 11.94 7.67
CA GLY A 71 -4.80 12.34 7.75
C GLY A 71 -4.02 12.22 6.43
N GLY A 72 -4.64 11.72 5.36
CA GLY A 72 -4.06 11.54 4.03
C GLY A 72 -3.34 10.19 3.88
N ALA A 73 -3.38 9.67 2.67
CA ALA A 73 -2.60 8.50 2.23
C ALA A 73 -2.26 8.61 0.74
N VAL A 74 -1.32 7.81 0.28
CA VAL A 74 -0.94 7.75 -1.14
C VAL A 74 -0.82 6.30 -1.60
N GLY A 75 -1.37 6.04 -2.78
CA GLY A 75 -1.12 4.81 -3.52
C GLY A 75 0.11 4.94 -4.40
N TYR A 76 0.78 3.84 -4.67
CA TYR A 76 1.97 3.81 -5.51
C TYR A 76 1.81 2.84 -6.68
N SER A 77 2.40 3.21 -7.81
CA SER A 77 2.56 2.34 -8.97
C SER A 77 4.05 2.16 -9.26
N PHE A 78 4.46 0.92 -9.47
CA PHE A 78 5.83 0.54 -9.81
C PHE A 78 5.81 -0.17 -11.15
N VAL A 79 6.59 0.34 -12.12
CA VAL A 79 6.74 -0.31 -13.44
C VAL A 79 8.20 -0.66 -13.66
N SER A 80 8.48 -1.93 -13.93
CA SER A 80 9.82 -2.44 -14.25
C SER A 80 9.71 -3.64 -15.16
N GLY A 81 10.58 -3.73 -16.19
CA GLY A 81 10.59 -4.86 -17.14
C GLY A 81 9.26 -5.09 -17.86
N GLY A 82 8.45 -4.04 -18.06
CA GLY A 82 7.12 -4.14 -18.66
C GLY A 82 6.03 -4.69 -17.73
N LYS A 83 6.33 -4.84 -16.43
CA LYS A 83 5.42 -5.29 -15.39
C LYS A 83 5.01 -4.12 -14.50
N LYS A 84 3.74 -4.08 -14.12
CA LYS A 84 3.16 -3.02 -13.31
C LYS A 84 2.53 -3.58 -12.04
N ILE A 85 2.99 -3.08 -10.89
CA ILE A 85 2.41 -3.35 -9.58
C ILE A 85 1.82 -2.06 -9.02
N VAL A 86 0.60 -2.11 -8.52
CA VAL A 86 -0.07 -0.98 -7.88
C VAL A 86 -0.41 -1.33 -6.45
N ILE A 87 -0.20 -0.40 -5.53
CA ILE A 87 -0.51 -0.54 -4.10
C ILE A 87 -1.48 0.56 -3.71
N LEU A 88 -2.69 0.18 -3.28
CA LEU A 88 -3.74 1.06 -2.77
C LEU A 88 -4.14 0.58 -1.37
N LEU A 89 -3.36 0.95 -0.37
CA LEU A 89 -3.63 0.65 1.04
C LEU A 89 -3.97 1.94 1.79
N ASP A 90 -4.71 1.82 2.88
CA ASP A 90 -5.26 2.95 3.62
C ASP A 90 -6.10 3.86 2.69
N ASN A 91 -7.07 3.25 2.02
CA ASN A 91 -7.97 3.94 1.11
C ASN A 91 -9.44 3.60 1.39
N GLU A 92 -10.25 4.60 1.68
CA GLU A 92 -11.70 4.47 1.64
C GLU A 92 -12.19 4.73 0.21
N PHE A 93 -12.33 3.64 -0.57
CA PHE A 93 -12.75 3.75 -1.97
C PHE A 93 -14.15 4.35 -2.09
N GLN A 94 -14.23 5.45 -2.82
CA GLN A 94 -15.46 6.20 -3.10
C GLN A 94 -15.70 6.28 -4.60
N ASP A 95 -16.95 6.37 -4.99
CA ASP A 95 -17.35 6.40 -6.41
C ASP A 95 -16.67 7.52 -7.21
N PHE A 96 -16.40 8.68 -6.60
CA PHE A 96 -15.74 9.79 -7.29
C PHE A 96 -14.26 9.51 -7.63
N GLN A 97 -13.60 8.58 -6.94
CA GLN A 97 -12.23 8.17 -7.23
C GLN A 97 -12.15 7.17 -8.39
N GLN A 98 -13.28 6.58 -8.78
CA GLN A 98 -13.31 5.42 -9.67
C GLN A 98 -12.54 5.64 -10.97
N ASP A 99 -12.81 6.73 -11.67
CA ASP A 99 -12.21 7.02 -12.97
C ASP A 99 -10.69 7.27 -12.86
N GLU A 100 -10.26 7.94 -11.79
CA GLU A 100 -8.86 8.25 -11.55
C GLU A 100 -8.08 6.99 -11.17
N LEU A 101 -8.60 6.21 -10.23
CA LEU A 101 -7.99 4.94 -9.82
C LEU A 101 -8.00 3.91 -10.95
N ALA A 102 -9.05 3.86 -11.77
CA ALA A 102 -9.10 2.99 -12.93
C ALA A 102 -7.99 3.31 -13.94
N LYS A 103 -7.74 4.60 -14.22
CA LYS A 103 -6.61 5.03 -15.08
C LYS A 103 -5.26 4.69 -14.46
N PHE A 104 -5.13 4.93 -13.15
CA PHE A 104 -3.90 4.64 -12.42
C PHE A 104 -3.60 3.13 -12.37
N CYS A 105 -4.62 2.28 -12.19
CA CYS A 105 -4.50 0.83 -12.16
C CYS A 105 -4.49 0.16 -13.54
N LYS A 106 -4.75 0.92 -14.60
CA LYS A 106 -4.83 0.35 -15.95
C LYS A 106 -3.60 -0.47 -16.28
N ASP A 107 -3.83 -1.65 -16.85
CA ASP A 107 -2.81 -2.61 -17.31
C ASP A 107 -1.88 -3.10 -16.17
N SER A 108 -2.33 -3.04 -14.91
CA SER A 108 -1.56 -3.60 -13.80
C SER A 108 -1.57 -5.13 -13.81
N ASP A 109 -0.38 -5.71 -13.63
CA ASP A 109 -0.22 -7.15 -13.44
C ASP A 109 -0.65 -7.58 -12.04
N LEU A 110 -0.43 -6.72 -11.04
CA LEU A 110 -0.83 -6.93 -9.66
C LEU A 110 -1.35 -5.63 -9.04
N LEU A 111 -2.51 -5.70 -8.43
CA LEU A 111 -3.08 -4.68 -7.57
C LEU A 111 -3.07 -5.20 -6.12
N ILE A 112 -2.52 -4.43 -5.20
CA ILE A 112 -2.63 -4.68 -3.76
C ILE A 112 -3.69 -3.72 -3.23
N TRP A 113 -4.75 -4.28 -2.64
CA TRP A 113 -5.96 -3.56 -2.25
C TRP A 113 -6.19 -3.62 -0.74
N ASP A 114 -6.68 -2.52 -0.19
CA ASP A 114 -7.18 -2.43 1.19
C ASP A 114 -8.50 -3.20 1.31
N GLY A 115 -8.46 -4.34 1.95
CA GLY A 115 -9.64 -5.19 2.18
C GLY A 115 -9.97 -5.36 3.64
N MET A 116 -9.92 -4.27 4.42
CA MET A 116 -10.17 -4.33 5.86
C MET A 116 -11.57 -4.85 6.18
N PHE A 117 -12.58 -4.42 5.42
CA PHE A 117 -13.97 -4.68 5.72
C PHE A 117 -14.64 -5.60 4.68
N THR A 118 -15.71 -6.26 5.10
CA THR A 118 -16.74 -6.78 4.18
C THR A 118 -17.69 -5.63 3.82
N LYS A 119 -18.50 -5.80 2.78
CA LYS A 119 -19.55 -4.84 2.39
C LYS A 119 -20.50 -4.50 3.53
N GLU A 120 -20.84 -5.49 4.37
CA GLU A 120 -21.73 -5.28 5.51
C GLU A 120 -21.06 -4.47 6.62
N GLU A 121 -19.81 -4.79 6.95
CA GLU A 121 -19.03 -4.06 7.94
C GLU A 121 -18.81 -2.60 7.53
N LEU A 122 -18.54 -2.35 6.25
CA LEU A 122 -18.28 -1.02 5.71
C LEU A 122 -19.45 -0.05 5.94
N LYS A 123 -20.70 -0.52 5.96
CA LYS A 123 -21.88 0.31 6.20
C LYS A 123 -21.82 1.13 7.50
N THR A 124 -21.12 0.64 8.49
CA THR A 124 -20.95 1.29 9.80
C THR A 124 -19.55 1.85 10.02
N LYS A 125 -18.69 1.83 9.00
CA LYS A 125 -17.28 2.19 9.07
C LYS A 125 -16.90 3.31 8.10
N THR A 126 -17.88 4.00 7.54
CA THR A 126 -17.65 5.19 6.69
C THR A 126 -16.84 6.24 7.45
N GLY A 127 -15.82 6.79 6.79
CA GLY A 127 -14.90 7.76 7.39
C GLY A 127 -13.74 7.12 8.18
N TRP A 128 -13.59 5.79 8.14
CA TRP A 128 -12.48 5.09 8.77
C TRP A 128 -11.23 5.01 7.87
N GLY A 129 -11.38 5.33 6.59
CA GLY A 129 -10.26 5.37 5.64
C GLY A 129 -9.93 4.03 4.98
N HIS A 130 -10.85 3.06 4.99
CA HIS A 130 -10.61 1.72 4.47
C HIS A 130 -11.72 1.23 3.55
N SER A 131 -11.33 0.29 2.68
CA SER A 131 -12.22 -0.30 1.67
C SER A 131 -12.72 -1.68 2.08
N SER A 132 -13.59 -2.24 1.23
CA SER A 132 -14.08 -3.60 1.41
C SER A 132 -13.49 -4.59 0.41
N ILE A 133 -13.56 -5.86 0.80
CA ILE A 133 -13.24 -7.01 -0.05
C ILE A 133 -14.15 -7.03 -1.29
N ASP A 134 -15.44 -6.72 -1.11
CA ASP A 134 -16.41 -6.68 -2.20
C ASP A 134 -16.06 -5.60 -3.23
N GLN A 135 -15.63 -4.41 -2.79
CA GLN A 135 -15.14 -3.36 -3.67
C GLN A 135 -13.89 -3.79 -4.45
N ALA A 136 -12.98 -4.57 -3.84
CA ALA A 136 -11.82 -5.14 -4.54
C ALA A 136 -12.25 -6.06 -5.69
N VAL A 137 -13.27 -6.91 -5.46
CA VAL A 137 -13.82 -7.82 -6.47
C VAL A 137 -14.43 -7.01 -7.61
N ASP A 138 -15.33 -6.09 -7.29
CA ASP A 138 -16.03 -5.26 -8.27
C ASP A 138 -15.04 -4.44 -9.11
N PHE A 139 -14.05 -3.81 -8.46
CA PHE A 139 -13.01 -3.03 -9.14
C PHE A 139 -12.16 -3.90 -10.07
N THR A 140 -11.73 -5.07 -9.61
CA THR A 140 -10.92 -6.01 -10.39
C THR A 140 -11.63 -6.46 -11.65
N GLU A 141 -12.92 -6.81 -11.53
CA GLU A 141 -13.71 -7.27 -12.67
C GLU A 141 -14.04 -6.11 -13.65
N MET A 142 -14.43 -4.96 -13.12
CA MET A 142 -14.84 -3.80 -13.91
C MET A 142 -13.68 -3.23 -14.75
N PHE A 143 -12.49 -3.15 -14.17
CA PHE A 143 -11.32 -2.54 -14.81
C PHE A 143 -10.32 -3.56 -15.34
N ASN A 144 -10.70 -4.84 -15.37
CA ASN A 144 -9.91 -5.93 -15.93
C ASN A 144 -8.48 -5.99 -15.39
N VAL A 145 -8.33 -5.77 -14.08
CA VAL A 145 -7.05 -5.96 -13.38
C VAL A 145 -6.66 -7.43 -13.47
N ARG A 146 -5.40 -7.73 -13.79
CA ARG A 146 -4.98 -9.11 -14.03
C ARG A 146 -5.03 -9.96 -12.76
N LYS A 147 -4.53 -9.43 -11.64
CA LYS A 147 -4.54 -10.08 -10.34
C LYS A 147 -4.69 -9.04 -9.23
N THR A 148 -5.50 -9.34 -8.23
CA THR A 148 -5.64 -8.49 -7.03
C THR A 148 -5.32 -9.29 -5.79
N LEU A 149 -4.46 -8.72 -4.94
CA LEU A 149 -4.12 -9.24 -3.63
C LEU A 149 -4.79 -8.38 -2.57
N ILE A 150 -5.71 -8.97 -1.83
CA ILE A 150 -6.38 -8.31 -0.71
C ILE A 150 -5.47 -8.37 0.50
N CYS A 151 -5.12 -7.21 1.03
CA CYS A 151 -4.30 -7.02 2.22
C CYS A 151 -5.01 -6.12 3.24
N HIS A 152 -4.28 -5.69 4.26
CA HIS A 152 -4.81 -4.77 5.29
C HIS A 152 -6.04 -5.33 6.00
N HIS A 153 -5.97 -6.61 6.38
CA HIS A 153 -7.06 -7.29 7.07
C HIS A 153 -7.33 -6.66 8.43
N ALA A 154 -8.61 -6.58 8.82
CA ALA A 154 -8.99 -6.05 10.12
C ALA A 154 -8.29 -6.81 11.27
N PRO A 155 -7.74 -6.12 12.27
CA PRO A 155 -6.91 -6.75 13.32
C PRO A 155 -7.66 -7.76 14.19
N TYR A 156 -9.00 -7.74 14.18
CA TYR A 156 -9.85 -8.71 14.89
C TYR A 156 -10.15 -9.96 14.06
N ARG A 157 -9.74 -10.00 12.77
CA ARG A 157 -10.03 -11.11 11.85
C ARG A 157 -9.00 -12.22 12.04
N SER A 158 -9.47 -13.41 12.36
CA SER A 158 -8.62 -14.59 12.45
C SER A 158 -8.33 -15.21 11.08
N ASP A 159 -7.34 -16.09 11.01
CA ASP A 159 -7.03 -16.85 9.78
C ASP A 159 -8.25 -17.67 9.30
N ALA A 160 -9.03 -18.23 10.24
CA ALA A 160 -10.25 -18.97 9.91
C ALA A 160 -11.32 -18.06 9.26
N ASP A 161 -11.44 -16.80 9.71
CA ASP A 161 -12.34 -15.83 9.09
C ASP A 161 -11.88 -15.48 7.68
N ILE A 162 -10.57 -15.35 7.46
CA ILE A 162 -9.98 -15.10 6.14
C ILE A 162 -10.23 -16.29 5.21
N ASP A 163 -10.03 -17.51 5.68
CA ASP A 163 -10.29 -18.73 4.91
C ASP A 163 -11.78 -18.85 4.55
N GLU A 164 -12.68 -18.49 5.47
CA GLU A 164 -14.11 -18.45 5.17
C GLU A 164 -14.45 -17.41 4.11
N LEU A 165 -13.90 -16.19 4.20
CA LEU A 165 -14.10 -15.15 3.20
C LEU A 165 -13.55 -15.58 1.84
N LYS A 166 -12.36 -16.16 1.81
CA LYS A 166 -11.73 -16.69 0.60
C LYS A 166 -12.59 -17.76 -0.06
N SER A 167 -13.21 -18.65 0.73
CA SER A 167 -14.07 -19.71 0.20
C SER A 167 -15.34 -19.20 -0.52
N LYS A 168 -15.75 -17.97 -0.22
CA LYS A 168 -16.93 -17.33 -0.82
C LYS A 168 -16.60 -16.59 -2.13
N LEU A 169 -15.30 -16.39 -2.42
CA LEU A 169 -14.89 -15.73 -3.66
C LEU A 169 -14.87 -16.74 -4.82
N SER A 170 -15.50 -16.35 -5.92
CA SER A 170 -15.52 -17.16 -7.14
C SER A 170 -14.47 -16.74 -8.17
N SER A 171 -13.81 -15.59 -7.98
CA SER A 171 -12.84 -15.06 -8.93
C SER A 171 -11.44 -15.65 -8.70
N ASN A 172 -10.85 -16.24 -9.73
CA ASN A 172 -9.48 -16.71 -9.72
C ASN A 172 -8.44 -15.58 -9.83
N ARG A 173 -8.89 -14.33 -10.00
CA ARG A 173 -8.06 -13.14 -10.04
C ARG A 173 -7.84 -12.50 -8.67
N ILE A 174 -8.54 -12.97 -7.64
CA ILE A 174 -8.47 -12.44 -6.29
C ILE A 174 -7.77 -13.43 -5.38
N GLU A 175 -6.81 -12.95 -4.61
CA GLU A 175 -6.15 -13.71 -3.53
C GLU A 175 -6.10 -12.86 -2.26
N PHE A 176 -5.99 -13.53 -1.10
CA PHE A 176 -5.75 -12.89 0.18
C PHE A 176 -4.25 -12.97 0.51
N GLY A 177 -3.67 -11.83 0.89
CA GLY A 177 -2.28 -11.74 1.31
C GLY A 177 -2.07 -12.36 2.69
N TYR A 178 -0.92 -12.97 2.91
CA TYR A 178 -0.48 -13.49 4.19
C TYR A 178 1.03 -13.26 4.37
N GLU A 179 1.49 -13.34 5.61
CA GLU A 179 2.91 -13.14 5.93
C GLU A 179 3.82 -14.11 5.16
N ALA A 180 4.96 -13.58 4.70
CA ALA A 180 5.94 -14.30 3.89
C ALA A 180 5.43 -14.80 2.52
N MET A 181 4.27 -14.36 2.05
CA MET A 181 3.79 -14.65 0.70
C MET A 181 4.75 -14.10 -0.35
N SER A 182 5.08 -14.91 -1.34
CA SER A 182 5.85 -14.49 -2.52
C SER A 182 4.96 -14.51 -3.75
N PHE A 183 5.02 -13.45 -4.53
CA PHE A 183 4.22 -13.28 -5.74
C PHE A 183 5.13 -12.99 -6.93
N SER A 184 4.94 -13.73 -8.03
CA SER A 184 5.64 -13.48 -9.30
C SER A 184 4.66 -12.88 -10.31
N VAL A 185 4.99 -11.74 -10.90
CA VAL A 185 4.22 -11.00 -11.91
C VAL A 185 4.84 -11.07 -13.29
#